data_c80c904b5bdb3732c95523c47851685f
#
_entry.id   c80c904b5bdb3732c95523c47851685f
#
_cell.length_a   1.000
_cell.length_b   1.000
_cell.length_c   1.000
_cell.angle_alpha   90.00
_cell.angle_beta   90.00
_cell.angle_gamma   90.00
#
_symmetry.space_group_name_H-M   'P 1'
#
loop_
_entity.id
_entity.type
_entity.pdbx_description
1 polymer ?
#
loop_
_entity_poly.entity_id
_entity_poly.type
_entity_poly.pdbx_seq_one_letter_code
_entity_poly.pdbx_strand_id
1 'polypeptide(L)'
;MKIFKGRIFSFLRKPEDINDTGSYVYLEKGGIAFDNKGIIIEVDDYSKLSKKYENIETIDFESKIIFPGFIDLHNHFPQTQVIASYGTKLLEWLNKYTFPNESLFVDDKHCERESKIFLDLLNDNGITTSVSFGSVHPNSVEYLFQEAHRRHMCVIAGNVLMDRNAPDTVLEKADKSYLSSTEIISKWHNVSRCKYAITPRFAITSTPELMEVSQTL
;
A
#
# COMPACT_ATOMS: atom_id res chain seq x y z
N MET A 1 -10.57 18.74 16.99
CA MET A 1 -11.65 17.79 16.64
C MET A 1 -12.47 18.37 15.51
N LYS A 2 -12.96 17.53 14.57
CA LYS A 2 -13.84 17.92 13.47
C LYS A 2 -14.89 16.82 13.25
N ILE A 3 -15.96 17.14 12.52
CA ILE A 3 -16.98 16.19 12.11
C ILE A 3 -17.08 16.20 10.59
N PHE A 4 -17.01 15.04 9.96
CA PHE A 4 -17.42 14.85 8.57
C PHE A 4 -18.87 14.39 8.55
N LYS A 5 -19.73 15.12 7.83
CA LYS A 5 -21.14 14.78 7.64
C LYS A 5 -21.36 14.28 6.22
N GLY A 6 -22.11 13.21 6.07
CA GLY A 6 -22.45 12.61 4.77
C GLY A 6 -23.20 11.30 4.94
N ARG A 7 -23.37 10.54 3.85
CA ARG A 7 -23.79 9.15 3.97
C ARG A 7 -22.60 8.32 4.42
N ILE A 8 -22.79 7.47 5.41
CA ILE A 8 -21.69 6.62 5.94
C ILE A 8 -22.01 5.17 5.58
N PHE A 9 -21.01 4.48 5.03
CA PHE A 9 -21.05 3.04 4.82
C PHE A 9 -19.79 2.41 5.39
N SER A 10 -19.92 1.35 6.17
CA SER A 10 -18.77 0.59 6.68
C SER A 10 -19.14 -0.85 6.97
N PHE A 11 -18.20 -1.78 6.78
CA PHE A 11 -18.38 -3.15 7.24
C PHE A 11 -18.05 -3.28 8.73
N LEU A 12 -18.87 -4.03 9.44
CA LEU A 12 -18.68 -4.39 10.85
C LEU A 12 -17.93 -5.71 10.99
N ARG A 13 -18.12 -6.60 10.03
CA ARG A 13 -17.47 -7.91 9.91
C ARG A 13 -17.54 -8.38 8.45
N LYS A 14 -16.82 -9.46 8.14
CA LYS A 14 -16.95 -10.13 6.83
C LYS A 14 -18.40 -10.59 6.63
N PRO A 15 -19.07 -10.24 5.51
CA PRO A 15 -20.38 -10.78 5.16
C PRO A 15 -20.32 -12.30 4.97
N GLU A 16 -21.36 -13.01 5.43
CA GLU A 16 -21.52 -14.45 5.17
C GLU A 16 -22.02 -14.70 3.75
N ASP A 17 -22.98 -13.88 3.31
CA ASP A 17 -23.50 -13.87 1.94
C ASP A 17 -24.01 -12.46 1.56
N ILE A 18 -24.59 -12.33 0.37
CA ILE A 18 -25.10 -11.04 -0.17
C ILE A 18 -26.29 -10.49 0.62
N ASN A 19 -26.99 -11.32 1.39
CA ASN A 19 -28.18 -10.93 2.17
C ASN A 19 -27.85 -10.63 3.64
N ASP A 20 -26.59 -10.73 4.04
CA ASP A 20 -26.13 -10.48 5.41
C ASP A 20 -26.14 -9.00 5.75
N THR A 21 -27.32 -8.44 5.98
CA THR A 21 -27.50 -7.02 6.32
C THR A 21 -26.94 -6.64 7.70
N GLY A 22 -26.62 -7.61 8.55
CA GLY A 22 -25.98 -7.39 9.86
C GLY A 22 -24.48 -7.23 9.79
N SER A 23 -23.85 -7.41 8.61
CA SER A 23 -22.42 -7.29 8.42
C SER A 23 -21.92 -5.86 8.16
N TYR A 24 -22.81 -4.93 7.89
CA TYR A 24 -22.47 -3.54 7.58
C TYR A 24 -23.36 -2.54 8.30
N VAL A 25 -22.92 -1.29 8.36
CA VAL A 25 -23.73 -0.15 8.77
C VAL A 25 -23.85 0.83 7.61
N TYR A 26 -25.08 1.34 7.43
CA TYR A 26 -25.35 2.44 6.52
C TYR A 26 -26.13 3.54 7.25
N LEU A 27 -25.61 4.75 7.26
CA LEU A 27 -26.24 5.92 7.85
C LEU A 27 -26.51 6.94 6.74
N GLU A 28 -27.77 7.18 6.41
CA GLU A 28 -28.19 8.13 5.37
C GLU A 28 -27.79 9.58 5.71
N LYS A 29 -27.83 9.92 7.00
CA LYS A 29 -27.45 11.22 7.55
C LYS A 29 -26.42 11.02 8.65
N GLY A 30 -25.30 10.40 8.30
CA GLY A 30 -24.27 10.04 9.25
C GLY A 30 -23.25 11.15 9.49
N GLY A 31 -22.45 10.93 10.52
CA GLY A 31 -21.29 11.74 10.84
C GLY A 31 -20.14 10.90 11.37
N ILE A 32 -18.93 11.37 11.15
CA ILE A 32 -17.69 10.83 11.70
C ILE A 32 -17.00 11.92 12.47
N ALA A 33 -16.90 11.77 13.79
CA ALA A 33 -16.12 12.66 14.65
C ALA A 33 -14.69 12.11 14.77
N PHE A 34 -13.68 12.97 14.60
CA PHE A 34 -12.28 12.60 14.72
C PHE A 34 -11.47 13.70 15.41
N ASP A 35 -10.38 13.28 16.03
CA ASP A 35 -9.48 14.19 16.75
C ASP A 35 -8.52 14.95 15.82
N ASN A 36 -7.66 15.79 16.39
CA ASN A 36 -6.68 16.56 15.64
C ASN A 36 -5.53 15.69 15.06
N LYS A 37 -5.47 14.40 15.43
CA LYS A 37 -4.53 13.42 14.88
C LYS A 37 -5.16 12.58 13.77
N GLY A 38 -6.46 12.83 13.45
CA GLY A 38 -7.21 12.05 12.45
C GLY A 38 -7.75 10.72 12.97
N ILE A 39 -7.75 10.50 14.30
CA ILE A 39 -8.29 9.26 14.87
C ILE A 39 -9.80 9.41 15.00
N ILE A 40 -10.54 8.44 14.45
CA ILE A 40 -12.00 8.38 14.57
C ILE A 40 -12.35 8.12 16.03
N ILE A 41 -13.19 9.02 16.59
CA ILE A 41 -13.68 8.94 17.97
C ILE A 41 -15.04 8.27 17.99
N GLU A 42 -15.92 8.65 17.05
CA GLU A 42 -17.30 8.17 17.01
C GLU A 42 -17.88 8.27 15.61
N VAL A 43 -18.73 7.31 15.27
CA VAL A 43 -19.53 7.28 14.04
C VAL A 43 -20.97 7.03 14.45
N ASP A 44 -21.89 7.96 14.14
CA ASP A 44 -23.32 7.84 14.45
C ASP A 44 -24.15 8.77 13.54
N ASP A 45 -25.45 8.81 13.72
CA ASP A 45 -26.29 9.84 13.10
C ASP A 45 -25.77 11.24 13.42
N TYR A 46 -25.66 12.08 12.39
CA TYR A 46 -25.14 13.45 12.55
C TYR A 46 -25.91 14.25 13.59
N SER A 47 -27.24 14.05 13.69
CA SER A 47 -28.08 14.74 14.69
C SER A 47 -27.71 14.40 16.14
N LYS A 48 -27.14 13.24 16.40
CA LYS A 48 -26.62 12.87 17.72
C LYS A 48 -25.25 13.47 17.97
N LEU A 49 -24.35 13.35 16.97
CA LEU A 49 -22.99 13.89 17.08
C LEU A 49 -22.99 15.41 17.25
N SER A 50 -23.84 16.14 16.51
CA SER A 50 -23.93 17.60 16.60
C SER A 50 -24.44 18.10 17.95
N LYS A 51 -25.28 17.30 18.62
CA LYS A 51 -25.72 17.61 20.01
C LYS A 51 -24.67 17.28 21.05
N LYS A 52 -23.91 16.19 20.83
CA LYS A 52 -22.88 15.75 21.79
C LYS A 52 -21.61 16.58 21.68
N TYR A 53 -21.28 17.06 20.51
CA TYR A 53 -20.07 17.82 20.18
C TYR A 53 -20.46 19.21 19.69
N GLU A 54 -20.96 20.03 20.60
CA GLU A 54 -21.38 21.40 20.30
C GLU A 54 -20.17 22.28 19.88
N ASN A 55 -20.40 23.18 18.93
CA ASN A 55 -19.40 24.13 18.40
C ASN A 55 -18.18 23.50 17.72
N ILE A 56 -18.28 22.25 17.29
CA ILE A 56 -17.22 21.59 16.50
C ILE A 56 -17.42 21.88 15.01
N GLU A 57 -16.30 22.20 14.35
CA GLU A 57 -16.26 22.39 12.89
C GLU A 57 -16.82 21.16 12.18
N THR A 58 -17.84 21.37 11.35
CA THR A 58 -18.43 20.31 10.50
C THR A 58 -18.13 20.59 9.04
N ILE A 59 -17.60 19.58 8.35
CA ILE A 59 -17.44 19.58 6.89
C ILE A 59 -18.55 18.70 6.32
N ASP A 60 -19.46 19.31 5.55
CA ASP A 60 -20.62 18.63 4.95
C ASP A 60 -20.27 18.16 3.54
N PHE A 61 -20.27 16.85 3.34
CA PHE A 61 -20.08 16.20 2.03
C PHE A 61 -21.41 15.97 1.29
N GLU A 62 -22.51 16.57 1.79
CA GLU A 62 -23.84 16.49 1.19
C GLU A 62 -24.31 15.04 0.96
N SER A 63 -24.56 14.67 -0.30
CA SER A 63 -25.03 13.35 -0.69
C SER A 63 -23.90 12.34 -0.99
N LYS A 64 -22.64 12.73 -0.80
CA LYS A 64 -21.50 11.81 -1.02
C LYS A 64 -21.48 10.71 0.04
N ILE A 65 -20.98 9.55 -0.35
CA ILE A 65 -20.78 8.42 0.55
C ILE A 65 -19.36 8.47 1.09
N ILE A 66 -19.21 8.40 2.40
CA ILE A 66 -17.94 8.25 3.10
C ILE A 66 -17.83 6.79 3.52
N PHE A 67 -16.75 6.12 3.12
CA PHE A 67 -16.49 4.72 3.46
C PHE A 67 -14.98 4.51 3.71
N PRO A 68 -14.60 3.40 4.36
CA PRO A 68 -13.19 3.07 4.57
C PRO A 68 -12.43 3.00 3.26
N GLY A 69 -11.19 3.48 3.24
CA GLY A 69 -10.34 3.37 2.06
C GLY A 69 -10.14 1.92 1.63
N PHE A 70 -9.98 1.72 0.32
CA PHE A 70 -9.71 0.40 -0.24
C PHE A 70 -8.34 -0.12 0.19
N ILE A 71 -8.22 -1.45 0.20
CA ILE A 71 -7.00 -2.18 0.50
C ILE A 71 -6.60 -2.95 -0.76
N ASP A 72 -5.44 -2.61 -1.33
CA ASP A 72 -4.83 -3.37 -2.41
C ASP A 72 -3.84 -4.37 -1.81
N LEU A 73 -4.16 -5.66 -1.90
CA LEU A 73 -3.37 -6.73 -1.29
C LEU A 73 -2.26 -7.28 -2.18
N HIS A 74 -2.15 -6.83 -3.44
CA HIS A 74 -1.11 -7.32 -4.34
C HIS A 74 -0.89 -6.38 -5.51
N ASN A 75 0.26 -5.72 -5.50
CA ASN A 75 0.75 -4.95 -6.65
C ASN A 75 2.27 -4.94 -6.70
N HIS A 76 2.80 -4.46 -7.80
CA HIS A 76 4.23 -4.23 -8.02
C HIS A 76 4.47 -2.75 -8.26
N PHE A 77 4.81 -2.02 -7.23
CA PHE A 77 5.06 -0.59 -7.28
C PHE A 77 6.01 -0.16 -8.42
N PRO A 78 7.15 -0.88 -8.68
CA PRO A 78 8.04 -0.50 -9.76
C PRO A 78 7.47 -0.67 -11.18
N GLN A 79 6.28 -1.25 -11.32
CA GLN A 79 5.64 -1.46 -12.63
C GLN A 79 4.60 -0.37 -12.97
N THR A 80 4.52 0.69 -12.17
CA THR A 80 3.60 1.81 -12.38
C THR A 80 3.69 2.38 -13.80
N GLN A 81 4.90 2.53 -14.34
CA GLN A 81 5.13 3.10 -15.67
C GLN A 81 4.79 2.16 -16.83
N VAL A 82 4.55 0.88 -16.56
CA VAL A 82 4.21 -0.13 -17.57
C VAL A 82 2.77 -0.65 -17.45
N ILE A 83 1.94 0.04 -16.69
CA ILE A 83 0.50 -0.25 -16.60
C ILE A 83 -0.10 -0.25 -18.01
N ALA A 84 -0.93 -1.26 -18.30
CA ALA A 84 -1.57 -1.48 -19.60
C ALA A 84 -0.62 -1.71 -20.79
N SER A 85 0.67 -1.93 -20.58
CA SER A 85 1.59 -2.34 -21.65
C SER A 85 1.19 -3.72 -22.19
N TYR A 86 1.04 -3.82 -23.50
CA TYR A 86 0.56 -5.05 -24.13
C TYR A 86 1.68 -6.10 -24.27
N GLY A 87 1.39 -7.32 -23.89
CA GLY A 87 2.26 -8.48 -24.10
C GLY A 87 1.45 -9.73 -24.42
N THR A 88 1.91 -10.53 -25.38
CA THR A 88 1.24 -11.78 -25.78
C THR A 88 1.52 -12.93 -24.83
N LYS A 89 2.73 -12.94 -24.22
CA LYS A 89 3.20 -13.95 -23.29
C LYS A 89 3.88 -13.29 -22.09
N LEU A 90 3.77 -13.93 -20.92
CA LEU A 90 4.34 -13.40 -19.67
C LEU A 90 5.84 -13.12 -19.78
N LEU A 91 6.64 -14.07 -20.27
CA LEU A 91 8.10 -13.89 -20.35
C LEU A 91 8.50 -12.78 -21.33
N GLU A 92 7.76 -12.64 -22.44
CA GLU A 92 7.97 -11.56 -23.40
C GLU A 92 7.67 -10.20 -22.76
N TRP A 93 6.55 -10.10 -22.04
CA TRP A 93 6.14 -8.90 -21.31
C TRP A 93 7.15 -8.53 -20.23
N LEU A 94 7.62 -9.51 -19.44
CA LEU A 94 8.64 -9.29 -18.42
C LEU A 94 9.93 -8.71 -19.01
N ASN A 95 10.45 -9.33 -20.10
CA ASN A 95 11.70 -8.88 -20.71
C ASN A 95 11.58 -7.54 -21.44
N LYS A 96 10.41 -7.25 -22.03
CA LYS A 96 10.21 -6.05 -22.84
C LYS A 96 9.89 -4.80 -22.00
N TYR A 97 9.14 -4.97 -20.93
CA TYR A 97 8.62 -3.84 -20.16
C TYR A 97 9.04 -3.87 -18.68
N THR A 98 8.81 -4.99 -18.00
CA THR A 98 8.94 -5.08 -16.55
C THR A 98 10.38 -4.95 -16.08
N PHE A 99 11.26 -5.85 -16.54
CA PHE A 99 12.66 -5.84 -16.09
C PHE A 99 13.41 -4.56 -16.46
N PRO A 100 13.28 -4.02 -17.69
CA PRO A 100 13.86 -2.72 -18.01
C PRO A 100 13.38 -1.59 -17.10
N ASN A 101 12.09 -1.58 -16.75
CA ASN A 101 11.55 -0.56 -15.86
C ASN A 101 11.99 -0.76 -14.40
N GLU A 102 11.97 -1.99 -13.90
CA GLU A 102 12.43 -2.33 -12.54
C GLU A 102 13.92 -2.03 -12.33
N SER A 103 14.75 -2.14 -13.38
CA SER A 103 16.18 -1.83 -13.31
C SER A 103 16.49 -0.34 -13.07
N LEU A 104 15.56 0.56 -13.41
CA LEU A 104 15.72 2.00 -13.19
C LEU A 104 15.72 2.39 -11.71
N PHE A 105 15.24 1.51 -10.84
CA PHE A 105 15.18 1.74 -9.40
C PHE A 105 16.54 1.64 -8.68
N VAL A 106 17.62 1.48 -9.42
CA VAL A 106 18.98 1.73 -8.94
C VAL A 106 19.24 3.23 -8.70
N ASP A 107 18.48 4.11 -9.38
CA ASP A 107 18.63 5.56 -9.29
C ASP A 107 17.68 6.15 -8.23
N ASP A 108 18.26 6.90 -7.28
CA ASP A 108 17.52 7.49 -6.16
C ASP A 108 16.44 8.49 -6.61
N LYS A 109 16.75 9.33 -7.63
CA LYS A 109 15.80 10.32 -8.12
C LYS A 109 14.62 9.66 -8.81
N HIS A 110 14.89 8.53 -9.50
CA HIS A 110 13.84 7.70 -10.07
C HIS A 110 12.96 7.13 -8.95
N CYS A 111 13.55 6.52 -7.92
CA CYS A 111 12.81 5.98 -6.77
C CYS A 111 11.94 7.04 -6.09
N GLU A 112 12.48 8.22 -5.82
CA GLU A 112 11.74 9.32 -5.20
C GLU A 112 10.53 9.76 -6.05
N ARG A 113 10.74 9.94 -7.35
CA ARG A 113 9.68 10.35 -8.28
C ARG A 113 8.58 9.30 -8.39
N GLU A 114 8.95 8.04 -8.62
CA GLU A 114 8.00 6.95 -8.82
C GLU A 114 7.21 6.63 -7.55
N SER A 115 7.82 6.76 -6.37
CA SER A 115 7.12 6.61 -5.09
C SER A 115 6.00 7.63 -4.92
N LYS A 116 6.23 8.89 -5.32
CA LYS A 116 5.21 9.93 -5.29
C LYS A 116 4.07 9.63 -6.26
N ILE A 117 4.39 9.29 -7.51
CA ILE A 117 3.42 8.96 -8.56
C ILE A 117 2.57 7.75 -8.15
N PHE A 118 3.19 6.69 -7.64
CA PHE A 118 2.48 5.49 -7.22
C PHE A 118 1.50 5.78 -6.08
N LEU A 119 1.92 6.49 -5.04
CA LEU A 119 1.05 6.83 -3.92
C LEU A 119 -0.03 7.83 -4.30
N ASP A 120 0.21 8.72 -5.27
CA ASP A 120 -0.84 9.57 -5.86
C ASP A 120 -1.89 8.72 -6.57
N LEU A 121 -1.48 7.77 -7.42
CA LEU A 121 -2.38 6.86 -8.10
C LEU A 121 -3.23 6.03 -7.12
N LEU A 122 -2.64 5.49 -6.06
CA LEU A 122 -3.39 4.78 -5.02
C LEU A 122 -4.45 5.69 -4.40
N ASN A 123 -4.04 6.89 -3.97
CA ASN A 123 -4.93 7.85 -3.32
C ASN A 123 -6.07 8.29 -4.23
N ASP A 124 -5.79 8.60 -5.50
CA ASP A 124 -6.78 9.03 -6.50
C ASP A 124 -7.81 7.94 -6.79
N ASN A 125 -7.46 6.67 -6.55
CA ASN A 125 -8.37 5.53 -6.67
C ASN A 125 -8.96 5.07 -5.31
N GLY A 126 -8.79 5.85 -4.25
CA GLY A 126 -9.36 5.58 -2.93
C GLY A 126 -8.66 4.45 -2.15
N ILE A 127 -7.47 4.03 -2.58
CA ILE A 127 -6.67 2.99 -1.90
C ILE A 127 -5.82 3.67 -0.82
N THR A 128 -6.01 3.27 0.43
CA THR A 128 -5.32 3.83 1.60
C THR A 128 -4.36 2.84 2.26
N THR A 129 -4.42 1.57 1.85
CA THR A 129 -3.52 0.50 2.30
C THR A 129 -3.07 -0.33 1.11
N SER A 130 -1.77 -0.55 0.98
CA SER A 130 -1.19 -1.31 -0.13
C SER A 130 -0.19 -2.35 0.37
N VAL A 131 -0.25 -3.56 -0.22
CA VAL A 131 0.77 -4.60 -0.09
C VAL A 131 1.51 -4.71 -1.41
N SER A 132 2.77 -4.27 -1.42
CA SER A 132 3.51 -3.99 -2.65
C SER A 132 4.83 -4.75 -2.71
N PHE A 133 5.13 -5.31 -3.87
CA PHE A 133 6.50 -5.70 -4.21
C PHE A 133 7.30 -4.45 -4.62
N GLY A 134 8.51 -4.31 -4.06
CA GLY A 134 9.49 -3.35 -4.54
C GLY A 134 10.26 -3.85 -5.75
N SER A 135 11.45 -3.31 -5.98
CA SER A 135 12.49 -3.83 -6.89
C SER A 135 13.51 -4.64 -6.07
N VAL A 136 14.46 -5.29 -6.73
CA VAL A 136 15.65 -5.87 -6.05
C VAL A 136 16.50 -4.77 -5.41
N HIS A 137 16.47 -3.56 -5.95
CA HIS A 137 17.21 -2.41 -5.42
C HIS A 137 16.54 -1.88 -4.15
N PRO A 138 17.20 -1.89 -2.98
CA PRO A 138 16.61 -1.51 -1.69
C PRO A 138 16.09 -0.06 -1.67
N ASN A 139 16.69 0.83 -2.48
CA ASN A 139 16.24 2.22 -2.62
C ASN A 139 14.76 2.32 -3.03
N SER A 140 14.25 1.37 -3.82
CA SER A 140 12.83 1.36 -4.21
C SER A 140 11.91 1.35 -2.98
N VAL A 141 12.17 0.48 -2.01
CA VAL A 141 11.36 0.34 -0.79
C VAL A 141 11.67 1.46 0.19
N GLU A 142 12.92 1.88 0.28
CA GLU A 142 13.34 3.02 1.11
C GLU A 142 12.55 4.30 0.78
N TYR A 143 12.54 4.71 -0.48
CA TYR A 143 11.83 5.93 -0.91
C TYR A 143 10.31 5.77 -0.86
N LEU A 144 9.79 4.55 -1.11
CA LEU A 144 8.38 4.26 -0.96
C LEU A 144 7.93 4.45 0.51
N PHE A 145 8.70 3.93 1.47
CA PHE A 145 8.38 4.10 2.89
C PHE A 145 8.55 5.55 3.37
N GLN A 146 9.56 6.27 2.89
CA GLN A 146 9.71 7.71 3.20
C GLN A 146 8.45 8.48 2.80
N GLU A 147 7.99 8.28 1.57
CA GLU A 147 6.83 8.98 1.05
C GLU A 147 5.52 8.52 1.71
N ALA A 148 5.35 7.22 1.97
CA ALA A 148 4.21 6.68 2.69
C ALA A 148 4.15 7.22 4.14
N HIS A 149 5.28 7.30 4.83
CA HIS A 149 5.39 7.89 6.16
C HIS A 149 4.96 9.36 6.17
N ARG A 150 5.47 10.14 5.21
CA ARG A 150 5.12 11.55 5.04
C ARG A 150 3.62 11.78 4.83
N ARG A 151 2.95 10.86 4.11
CA ARG A 151 1.49 10.92 3.82
C ARG A 151 0.63 10.22 4.87
N HIS A 152 1.21 9.57 5.85
CA HIS A 152 0.51 8.71 6.81
C HIS A 152 -0.27 7.55 6.15
N MET A 153 0.13 7.10 4.96
CA MET A 153 -0.45 5.94 4.29
C MET A 153 0.06 4.63 4.88
N CYS A 154 -0.78 3.60 4.86
CA CYS A 154 -0.39 2.26 5.28
C CYS A 154 0.21 1.52 4.08
N VAL A 155 1.52 1.24 4.14
CA VAL A 155 2.22 0.49 3.11
C VAL A 155 2.96 -0.68 3.72
N ILE A 156 2.73 -1.86 3.18
CA ILE A 156 3.43 -3.10 3.51
C ILE A 156 4.22 -3.47 2.27
N ALA A 157 5.54 -3.39 2.31
CA ALA A 157 6.37 -3.63 1.12
C ALA A 157 7.69 -4.31 1.48
N GLY A 158 8.34 -4.90 0.49
CA GLY A 158 9.67 -5.50 0.63
C GLY A 158 10.43 -5.49 -0.68
N ASN A 159 11.75 -5.63 -0.58
CA ASN A 159 12.60 -5.81 -1.75
C ASN A 159 12.24 -7.13 -2.43
N VAL A 160 12.13 -7.12 -3.75
CA VAL A 160 11.99 -8.35 -4.50
C VAL A 160 13.24 -9.21 -4.31
N LEU A 161 13.05 -10.42 -3.79
CA LEU A 161 14.11 -11.40 -3.67
C LEU A 161 14.14 -12.26 -4.94
N MET A 162 15.18 -12.06 -5.75
CA MET A 162 15.36 -12.72 -7.05
C MET A 162 16.84 -12.79 -7.40
N ASP A 163 17.39 -14.01 -7.57
CA ASP A 163 18.81 -14.25 -7.77
C ASP A 163 19.14 -15.12 -9.00
N ARG A 164 18.11 -15.52 -9.79
CA ARG A 164 18.30 -16.29 -11.03
C ARG A 164 17.19 -16.05 -12.05
N ASN A 165 17.41 -16.51 -13.27
CA ASN A 165 16.45 -16.53 -14.39
C ASN A 165 15.84 -15.16 -14.73
N ALA A 166 16.63 -14.10 -14.59
CA ALA A 166 16.29 -12.73 -14.96
C ALA A 166 17.58 -12.00 -15.44
N PRO A 167 17.47 -10.83 -16.07
CA PRO A 167 18.64 -10.02 -16.41
C PRO A 167 19.44 -9.60 -15.17
N ASP A 168 20.76 -9.52 -15.29
CA ASP A 168 21.68 -9.17 -14.18
C ASP A 168 21.31 -7.86 -13.49
N THR A 169 20.69 -6.91 -14.22
CA THR A 169 20.26 -5.61 -13.70
C THR A 169 19.13 -5.68 -12.69
N VAL A 170 18.47 -6.82 -12.57
CA VAL A 170 17.36 -7.07 -11.63
C VAL A 170 17.58 -8.35 -10.82
N LEU A 171 18.82 -8.76 -10.66
CA LEU A 171 19.23 -9.88 -9.80
C LEU A 171 20.04 -9.36 -8.61
N GLU A 172 19.84 -9.95 -7.45
CA GLU A 172 20.66 -9.72 -6.27
C GLU A 172 21.00 -11.05 -5.60
N LYS A 173 22.25 -11.24 -5.20
CA LYS A 173 22.71 -12.44 -4.50
C LYS A 173 22.05 -12.59 -3.13
N ALA A 174 21.85 -13.83 -2.68
CA ALA A 174 21.18 -14.16 -1.43
C ALA A 174 21.77 -13.44 -0.21
N ASP A 175 23.10 -13.39 -0.08
CA ASP A 175 23.80 -12.71 0.99
C ASP A 175 23.54 -11.20 1.01
N LYS A 176 23.56 -10.56 -0.14
CA LYS A 176 23.23 -9.13 -0.27
C LYS A 176 21.76 -8.86 0.01
N SER A 177 20.86 -9.72 -0.52
CA SER A 177 19.43 -9.62 -0.24
C SER A 177 19.12 -9.71 1.26
N TYR A 178 19.86 -10.55 2.01
CA TYR A 178 19.74 -10.60 3.46
C TYR A 178 20.13 -9.29 4.11
N LEU A 179 21.30 -8.73 3.75
CA LEU A 179 21.81 -7.51 4.35
C LEU A 179 20.90 -6.31 4.04
N SER A 180 20.53 -6.12 2.78
CA SER A 180 19.66 -5.02 2.35
C SER A 180 18.27 -5.11 2.98
N SER A 181 17.69 -6.31 3.05
CA SER A 181 16.40 -6.52 3.71
C SER A 181 16.47 -6.23 5.21
N THR A 182 17.50 -6.74 5.91
CA THR A 182 17.70 -6.50 7.35
C THR A 182 17.83 -5.01 7.66
N GLU A 183 18.55 -4.26 6.82
CA GLU A 183 18.70 -2.80 6.97
C GLU A 183 17.35 -2.09 6.86
N ILE A 184 16.56 -2.38 5.82
CA ILE A 184 15.24 -1.78 5.62
C ILE A 184 14.26 -2.20 6.73
N ILE A 185 14.27 -3.46 7.16
CA ILE A 185 13.47 -3.94 8.30
C ILE A 185 13.80 -3.13 9.55
N SER A 186 15.07 -3.02 9.88
CA SER A 186 15.54 -2.29 11.07
C SER A 186 15.10 -0.81 11.06
N LYS A 187 15.07 -0.20 9.89
CA LYS A 187 14.75 1.22 9.72
C LYS A 187 13.25 1.49 9.66
N TRP A 188 12.46 0.61 9.05
CA TRP A 188 11.09 0.93 8.64
C TRP A 188 10.01 0.02 9.20
N HIS A 189 10.33 -1.21 9.64
CA HIS A 189 9.29 -2.13 10.10
C HIS A 189 8.62 -1.59 11.38
N ASN A 190 7.30 -1.39 11.31
CA ASN A 190 6.48 -0.78 12.38
C ASN A 190 6.76 0.72 12.64
N VAL A 191 7.44 1.42 11.73
CA VAL A 191 7.56 2.87 11.82
C VAL A 191 6.29 3.50 11.24
N SER A 192 5.53 4.21 12.09
CA SER A 192 4.22 4.76 11.73
C SER A 192 3.28 3.66 11.20
N ARG A 193 2.92 3.69 9.92
CA ARG A 193 2.05 2.74 9.26
C ARG A 193 2.78 1.91 8.19
N CYS A 194 4.10 1.97 8.17
CA CYS A 194 4.94 1.20 7.28
C CYS A 194 5.29 -0.15 7.90
N LYS A 195 5.25 -1.21 7.09
CA LYS A 195 5.65 -2.57 7.50
C LYS A 195 6.43 -3.23 6.39
N TYR A 196 7.52 -3.88 6.74
CA TYR A 196 8.27 -4.69 5.79
C TYR A 196 7.63 -6.07 5.64
N ALA A 197 7.55 -6.57 4.41
CA ALA A 197 7.19 -7.93 4.06
C ALA A 197 8.36 -8.60 3.35
N ILE A 198 8.54 -9.89 3.59
CA ILE A 198 9.52 -10.71 2.88
C ILE A 198 8.89 -11.13 1.56
N THR A 199 9.49 -10.74 0.43
CA THR A 199 8.88 -10.83 -0.89
C THR A 199 9.74 -11.58 -1.91
N PRO A 200 9.97 -12.91 -1.74
CA PRO A 200 10.52 -13.71 -2.84
C PRO A 200 9.55 -13.65 -4.02
N ARG A 201 10.09 -13.40 -5.23
CA ARG A 201 9.21 -13.12 -6.37
C ARG A 201 8.39 -14.34 -6.77
N PHE A 202 9.05 -15.45 -7.04
CA PHE A 202 8.46 -16.78 -7.22
C PHE A 202 9.58 -17.84 -7.36
N ALA A 203 9.22 -19.11 -7.21
CA ALA A 203 10.19 -20.22 -7.14
C ALA A 203 11.16 -20.32 -8.35
N ILE A 204 10.73 -19.89 -9.55
CA ILE A 204 11.59 -19.94 -10.74
C ILE A 204 12.75 -18.96 -10.65
N THR A 205 12.57 -17.82 -9.99
CA THR A 205 13.57 -16.76 -9.88
C THR A 205 14.32 -16.76 -8.56
N SER A 206 14.08 -17.75 -7.71
CA SER A 206 14.73 -17.87 -6.40
C SER A 206 15.48 -19.20 -6.29
N THR A 207 16.75 -19.14 -5.87
CA THR A 207 17.51 -20.34 -5.54
C THR A 207 17.08 -20.89 -4.17
N PRO A 208 17.44 -22.16 -3.81
CA PRO A 208 17.26 -22.67 -2.46
C PRO A 208 17.92 -21.78 -1.41
N GLU A 209 19.12 -21.27 -1.67
CA GLU A 209 19.87 -20.38 -0.79
C GLU A 209 19.09 -19.09 -0.51
N LEU A 210 18.50 -18.49 -1.54
CA LEU A 210 17.66 -17.29 -1.36
C LEU A 210 16.39 -17.60 -0.56
N MET A 211 15.81 -18.78 -0.75
CA MET A 211 14.64 -19.20 0.04
C MET A 211 15.00 -19.46 1.51
N GLU A 212 16.17 -20.00 1.82
CA GLU A 212 16.68 -20.13 3.18
C GLU A 212 16.87 -18.75 3.83
N VAL A 213 17.47 -17.80 3.10
CA VAL A 213 17.57 -16.40 3.54
C VAL A 213 16.21 -15.82 3.85
N SER A 214 15.21 -16.08 3.02
CA SER A 214 13.83 -15.59 3.23
C SER A 214 13.18 -16.12 4.51
N GLN A 215 13.62 -17.29 5.02
CA GLN A 215 13.13 -17.84 6.28
C GLN A 215 13.82 -17.26 7.52
N THR A 216 14.99 -16.67 7.34
CA THR A 216 15.78 -16.10 8.45
C THR A 216 15.53 -14.62 8.68
N LEU A 217 14.90 -13.95 7.71
CA LEU A 217 14.44 -12.55 7.81
C LEU A 217 13.14 -12.45 8.61
#